data_e52dc21294b3da0df48f6469088defba
#
_entry.id   e52dc21294b3da0df48f6469088defba
#
_cell.length_a   1.000
_cell.length_b   1.000
_cell.length_c   1.000
_cell.angle_alpha   90.00
_cell.angle_beta   90.00
_cell.angle_gamma   90.00
#
_symmetry.space_group_name_H-M   'P 1'
#
loop_
_entity.id
_entity.type
_entity.pdbx_description
1 polymer ?
#
loop_
_entity_poly.entity_id
_entity_poly.type
_entity_poly.pdbx_seq_one_letter_code
_entity_poly.pdbx_strand_id
1 'polypeptide(L)'
;FGRIELRKKAWFNPVSVSTMQYVRERRGFKDSEKTYRFTDKGVHRVARTPIDKNEIMQPPEKWSASYEEFYPYDSEKKDCANITAPISIIYLISALKVSDFEKPVTICVFNKKETVYLDIQKKPSEVLHVNHIEEKGEKIIHKDTSILAEVLSLEARSISSGLVIDDFTLVGLQGDLRIYIDRESQTPVQLRGDYKSFGEIKLNLRQVVYK
;
A
#
# COMPACT_ATOMS: atom_id res chain seq x y z
N PHE A 1 -13.07 -15.12 -19.18
CA PHE A 1 -12.11 -14.29 -18.41
C PHE A 1 -12.11 -14.79 -16.97
N GLY A 2 -11.00 -15.37 -16.49
CA GLY A 2 -10.87 -15.84 -15.12
C GLY A 2 -10.82 -14.67 -14.12
N ARG A 3 -11.48 -14.80 -12.97
CA ARG A 3 -11.42 -13.84 -11.88
C ARG A 3 -10.01 -13.87 -11.26
N ILE A 4 -9.36 -12.72 -11.16
CA ILE A 4 -8.12 -12.57 -10.38
C ILE A 4 -8.51 -11.97 -9.05
N GLU A 5 -8.09 -12.62 -7.95
CA GLU A 5 -8.23 -12.10 -6.61
C GLU A 5 -6.84 -11.76 -6.06
N LEU A 6 -6.71 -10.56 -5.49
CA LEU A 6 -5.50 -10.09 -4.85
C LEU A 6 -5.83 -9.70 -3.42
N ARG A 7 -5.24 -10.43 -2.45
CA ARG A 7 -5.33 -10.12 -1.03
C ARG A 7 -4.01 -9.57 -0.53
N LYS A 8 -4.08 -8.53 0.27
CA LYS A 8 -2.92 -7.94 0.93
C LYS A 8 -3.22 -7.77 2.41
N LYS A 9 -2.27 -8.16 3.26
CA LYS A 9 -2.35 -8.01 4.72
C LYS A 9 -1.05 -7.42 5.22
N ALA A 10 -1.12 -6.47 6.13
CA ALA A 10 0.06 -5.90 6.79
C ALA A 10 -0.16 -5.89 8.30
N TRP A 11 0.89 -6.22 9.03
CA TRP A 11 0.99 -6.05 10.47
C TRP A 11 2.07 -5.01 10.72
N PHE A 12 1.76 -4.05 11.55
CA PHE A 12 2.65 -2.93 11.84
C PHE A 12 2.66 -2.62 13.34
N ASN A 13 3.74 -2.00 13.77
CA ASN A 13 3.83 -1.46 15.11
C ASN A 13 2.95 -0.20 15.18
N PRO A 14 1.95 -0.13 16.07
CA PRO A 14 1.01 1.00 16.10
C PRO A 14 1.67 2.32 16.56
N VAL A 15 2.81 2.28 17.23
CA VAL A 15 3.52 3.46 17.70
C VAL A 15 4.44 4.04 16.64
N SER A 16 5.28 3.20 16.03
CA SER A 16 6.27 3.63 15.02
C SER A 16 5.73 3.58 13.58
N VAL A 17 4.57 2.96 13.37
CA VAL A 17 3.97 2.69 12.05
C VAL A 17 4.89 1.88 11.12
N SER A 18 5.99 1.33 11.65
CA SER A 18 6.85 0.44 10.89
C SER A 18 6.16 -0.90 10.61
N THR A 19 6.33 -1.42 9.41
CA THR A 19 5.77 -2.73 9.05
C THR A 19 6.58 -3.83 9.72
N MET A 20 5.89 -4.76 10.38
CA MET A 20 6.48 -5.99 10.94
C MET A 20 6.42 -7.14 9.92
N GLN A 21 5.28 -7.28 9.26
CA GLN A 21 5.05 -8.30 8.24
C GLN A 21 4.07 -7.78 7.19
N TYR A 22 4.28 -8.19 5.95
CA TYR A 22 3.39 -7.93 4.82
C TYR A 22 3.20 -9.20 4.01
N VAL A 23 1.96 -9.56 3.72
CA VAL A 23 1.59 -10.72 2.89
C VAL A 23 0.80 -10.25 1.68
N ARG A 24 1.20 -10.74 0.52
CA ARG A 24 0.48 -10.56 -0.74
C ARG A 24 0.15 -11.92 -1.32
N GLU A 25 -1.13 -12.25 -1.35
CA GLU A 25 -1.66 -13.45 -1.98
C GLU A 25 -2.36 -13.08 -3.28
N ARG A 26 -2.11 -13.86 -4.33
CA ARG A 26 -2.78 -13.77 -5.62
C ARG A 26 -3.40 -15.11 -5.94
N ARG A 27 -4.68 -15.13 -6.32
CA ARG A 27 -5.44 -16.30 -6.77
C ARG A 27 -6.00 -16.07 -8.16
N GLY A 28 -6.19 -17.16 -8.92
CA GLY A 28 -6.71 -17.16 -10.29
C GLY A 28 -5.62 -17.46 -11.31
N PHE A 29 -5.21 -16.51 -12.12
CA PHE A 29 -4.10 -16.73 -13.05
C PHE A 29 -2.76 -16.54 -12.35
N LYS A 30 -1.90 -17.60 -12.32
CA LYS A 30 -0.59 -17.64 -11.64
C LYS A 30 -0.72 -17.36 -10.13
N ASP A 31 -1.30 -18.32 -9.44
CA ASP A 31 -1.42 -18.32 -7.98
C ASP A 31 -0.05 -18.17 -7.32
N SER A 32 0.02 -17.31 -6.33
CA SER A 32 1.26 -17.05 -5.60
C SER A 32 1.00 -16.36 -4.28
N GLU A 33 1.86 -16.65 -3.29
CA GLU A 33 1.96 -15.88 -2.06
C GLU A 33 3.37 -15.32 -1.91
N LYS A 34 3.47 -14.08 -1.43
CA LYS A 34 4.73 -13.46 -1.04
C LYS A 34 4.56 -12.89 0.37
N THR A 35 5.37 -13.41 1.28
CA THR A 35 5.46 -12.93 2.66
C THR A 35 6.76 -12.18 2.83
N TYR A 36 6.67 -10.96 3.36
CA TYR A 36 7.80 -10.10 3.69
C TYR A 36 7.83 -9.90 5.20
N ARG A 37 8.93 -10.26 5.84
CA ARG A 37 9.18 -10.05 7.26
C ARG A 37 10.24 -8.99 7.43
N PHE A 38 9.90 -7.91 8.09
CA PHE A 38 10.79 -6.77 8.35
C PHE A 38 11.51 -7.03 9.68
N THR A 39 12.83 -6.85 9.66
CA THR A 39 13.71 -7.00 10.81
C THR A 39 14.55 -5.73 10.98
N ASP A 40 15.41 -5.68 11.98
CA ASP A 40 16.41 -4.61 12.17
C ASP A 40 17.51 -4.58 11.10
N LYS A 41 17.72 -5.69 10.40
CA LYS A 41 18.83 -5.86 9.43
C LYS A 41 18.38 -5.81 7.98
N GLY A 42 17.09 -5.98 7.70
CA GLY A 42 16.57 -6.07 6.35
C GLY A 42 15.22 -6.76 6.27
N VAL A 43 14.82 -7.07 5.05
CA VAL A 43 13.54 -7.72 4.75
C VAL A 43 13.76 -9.14 4.25
N HIS A 44 13.22 -10.12 4.95
CA HIS A 44 13.13 -11.51 4.49
C HIS A 44 11.88 -11.67 3.63
N ARG A 45 12.04 -12.15 2.42
CA ARG A 45 10.95 -12.50 1.52
C ARG A 45 10.87 -14.01 1.33
N VAL A 46 9.70 -14.59 1.54
CA VAL A 46 9.36 -15.94 1.13
C VAL A 46 8.31 -15.83 0.03
N ALA A 47 8.57 -16.44 -1.12
CA ALA A 47 7.60 -16.54 -2.22
C ALA A 47 7.21 -18.01 -2.40
N ARG A 48 5.90 -18.30 -2.47
CA ARG A 48 5.37 -19.65 -2.69
C ARG A 48 4.47 -19.65 -3.91
N THR A 49 4.54 -20.76 -4.66
CA THR A 49 3.65 -20.99 -5.81
C THR A 49 3.25 -22.47 -5.83
N PRO A 50 1.99 -22.80 -6.22
CA PRO A 50 1.59 -24.17 -6.40
C PRO A 50 2.24 -24.74 -7.65
N ILE A 51 2.62 -26.03 -7.62
CA ILE A 51 3.21 -26.73 -8.75
C ILE A 51 2.16 -27.45 -9.61
N ASP A 52 1.00 -27.76 -9.03
CA ASP A 52 -0.08 -28.47 -9.70
C ASP A 52 -1.48 -28.01 -9.23
N LYS A 53 -2.53 -28.62 -9.83
CA LYS A 53 -3.93 -28.32 -9.51
C LYS A 53 -4.34 -28.74 -8.09
N ASN A 54 -3.71 -29.76 -7.51
CA ASN A 54 -4.04 -30.22 -6.17
C ASN A 54 -3.52 -29.21 -5.13
N GLU A 55 -2.35 -28.64 -5.37
CA GLU A 55 -1.81 -27.58 -4.51
C GLU A 55 -2.60 -26.26 -4.62
N ILE A 56 -3.15 -25.92 -5.80
CA ILE A 56 -3.99 -24.72 -5.97
C ILE A 56 -5.17 -24.71 -4.99
N MET A 57 -5.76 -25.88 -4.72
CA MET A 57 -6.88 -26.03 -3.80
C MET A 57 -6.47 -25.98 -2.32
N GLN A 58 -5.17 -25.95 -2.03
CA GLN A 58 -4.64 -25.91 -0.68
C GLN A 58 -4.22 -24.50 -0.26
N PRO A 59 -4.07 -24.23 1.05
CA PRO A 59 -3.51 -22.97 1.51
C PRO A 59 -2.04 -22.84 1.11
N PRO A 60 -1.53 -21.59 0.93
CA PRO A 60 -0.17 -21.35 0.43
C PRO A 60 0.96 -21.99 1.24
N GLU A 61 0.76 -22.24 2.52
CA GLU A 61 1.73 -22.88 3.39
C GLU A 61 2.04 -24.34 2.98
N LYS A 62 1.13 -24.96 2.20
CA LYS A 62 1.27 -26.31 1.67
C LYS A 62 1.77 -26.37 0.22
N TRP A 63 2.07 -25.23 -0.40
CA TRP A 63 2.64 -25.20 -1.73
C TRP A 63 4.12 -25.57 -1.73
N SER A 64 4.50 -26.48 -2.63
CA SER A 64 5.84 -27.08 -2.64
C SER A 64 6.91 -26.16 -3.21
N ALA A 65 6.60 -25.33 -4.22
CA ALA A 65 7.59 -24.43 -4.77
C ALA A 65 7.75 -23.20 -3.86
N SER A 66 8.90 -23.10 -3.21
CA SER A 66 9.25 -21.98 -2.32
C SER A 66 10.60 -21.40 -2.70
N TYR A 67 10.69 -20.08 -2.61
CA TYR A 67 11.91 -19.32 -2.86
C TYR A 67 12.08 -18.25 -1.79
N GLU A 68 13.27 -18.16 -1.21
CA GLU A 68 13.59 -17.20 -0.15
C GLU A 68 14.66 -16.22 -0.60
N GLU A 69 14.50 -14.97 -0.20
CA GLU A 69 15.47 -13.89 -0.42
C GLU A 69 15.58 -13.01 0.82
N PHE A 70 16.78 -12.48 1.04
CA PHE A 70 17.02 -11.46 2.06
C PHE A 70 17.50 -10.19 1.38
N TYR A 71 16.89 -9.07 1.73
CA TYR A 71 17.23 -7.74 1.27
C TYR A 71 17.78 -6.93 2.44
N PRO A 72 19.09 -6.77 2.57
CA PRO A 72 19.67 -5.99 3.67
C PRO A 72 19.32 -4.52 3.54
N TYR A 73 19.15 -3.85 4.67
CA TYR A 73 19.09 -2.39 4.67
C TYR A 73 20.50 -1.83 4.45
N ASP A 74 20.56 -0.69 3.78
CA ASP A 74 21.81 0.03 3.62
C ASP A 74 22.21 0.63 4.99
N SER A 75 23.25 0.07 5.59
CA SER A 75 23.73 0.44 6.93
C SER A 75 24.27 1.87 7.05
N GLU A 76 24.60 2.48 5.92
CA GLU A 76 25.15 3.86 5.89
C GLU A 76 24.06 4.93 6.04
N LYS A 77 22.76 4.55 5.96
CA LYS A 77 21.63 5.49 5.90
C LYS A 77 20.83 5.50 7.19
N LYS A 78 21.27 6.35 8.12
CA LYS A 78 20.68 6.53 9.46
C LYS A 78 19.27 7.15 9.44
N ASP A 79 18.84 7.73 8.31
CA ASP A 79 17.57 8.48 8.23
C ASP A 79 16.34 7.59 8.04
N CYS A 80 16.52 6.29 7.83
CA CYS A 80 15.45 5.31 7.66
C CYS A 80 15.27 4.41 8.88
N ALA A 81 14.99 4.98 10.04
CA ALA A 81 14.78 4.20 11.27
C ALA A 81 13.49 3.35 11.23
N ASN A 82 12.47 3.80 10.52
CA ASN A 82 11.16 3.13 10.43
C ASN A 82 10.82 2.86 8.96
N ILE A 83 11.01 1.63 8.52
CA ILE A 83 10.71 1.23 7.15
C ILE A 83 9.33 0.58 7.10
N THR A 84 8.50 1.02 6.16
CA THR A 84 7.14 0.51 6.00
C THR A 84 6.92 -0.15 4.65
N ALA A 85 5.89 -1.00 4.55
CA ALA A 85 5.44 -1.56 3.26
C ALA A 85 4.53 -0.55 2.54
N PRO A 86 4.47 -0.55 1.19
CA PRO A 86 3.63 0.39 0.44
C PRO A 86 2.16 0.43 0.89
N ILE A 87 1.57 -0.73 1.18
CA ILE A 87 0.16 -0.79 1.61
C ILE A 87 -0.08 -0.10 2.96
N SER A 88 0.91 -0.06 3.84
CA SER A 88 0.81 0.57 5.16
C SER A 88 0.72 2.09 5.08
N ILE A 89 1.08 2.69 3.94
CA ILE A 89 0.96 4.12 3.68
C ILE A 89 -0.50 4.57 3.79
N ILE A 90 -1.43 3.76 3.28
CA ILE A 90 -2.88 4.05 3.35
C ILE A 90 -3.32 4.16 4.82
N TYR A 91 -2.84 3.26 5.68
CA TYR A 91 -3.11 3.31 7.11
C TYR A 91 -2.44 4.51 7.78
N LEU A 92 -1.17 4.77 7.47
CA LEU A 92 -0.43 5.92 8.02
C LEU A 92 -1.18 7.23 7.72
N ILE A 93 -1.60 7.42 6.49
CA ILE A 93 -2.35 8.60 6.07
C ILE A 93 -3.71 8.70 6.79
N SER A 94 -4.39 7.55 7.03
CA SER A 94 -5.64 7.53 7.79
C SER A 94 -5.47 7.84 9.28
N ALA A 95 -4.30 7.54 9.84
CA ALA A 95 -3.99 7.74 11.25
C ALA A 95 -3.48 9.16 11.56
N LEU A 96 -2.94 9.85 10.58
CA LEU A 96 -2.45 11.22 10.67
C LEU A 96 -3.54 12.21 10.27
N LYS A 97 -3.44 13.46 10.74
CA LYS A 97 -4.29 14.55 10.25
C LYS A 97 -3.73 15.09 8.95
N VAL A 98 -4.60 15.51 8.03
CA VAL A 98 -4.15 16.12 6.77
C VAL A 98 -3.30 17.37 7.01
N SER A 99 -3.52 18.09 8.12
CA SER A 99 -2.68 19.22 8.53
C SER A 99 -1.21 18.85 8.77
N ASP A 100 -0.92 17.60 9.07
CA ASP A 100 0.46 17.15 9.29
C ASP A 100 1.27 17.13 7.97
N PHE A 101 0.58 17.21 6.83
CA PHE A 101 1.16 17.27 5.47
C PHE A 101 1.21 18.68 4.87
N GLU A 102 1.01 19.75 5.67
CA GLU A 102 1.19 21.15 5.19
C GLU A 102 2.64 21.41 4.75
N LYS A 103 3.60 20.68 5.32
CA LYS A 103 4.96 20.56 4.81
C LYS A 103 5.14 19.17 4.22
N PRO A 104 5.97 19.00 3.17
CA PRO A 104 6.30 17.68 2.65
C PRO A 104 6.84 16.76 3.75
N VAL A 105 6.33 15.55 3.81
CA VAL A 105 6.76 14.51 4.75
C VAL A 105 7.48 13.44 3.95
N THR A 106 8.70 13.08 4.34
CA THR A 106 9.46 11.98 3.73
C THR A 106 9.44 10.78 4.66
N ILE A 107 9.08 9.62 4.15
CA ILE A 107 9.12 8.32 4.85
C ILE A 107 9.94 7.30 4.07
N CYS A 108 10.44 6.27 4.76
CA CYS A 108 11.15 5.17 4.12
C CYS A 108 10.20 4.00 3.84
N VAL A 109 10.18 3.56 2.59
CA VAL A 109 9.30 2.50 2.11
C VAL A 109 10.11 1.41 1.43
N PHE A 110 9.80 0.15 1.75
CA PHE A 110 10.41 -0.99 1.06
C PHE A 110 9.67 -1.24 -0.25
N ASN A 111 10.30 -0.91 -1.38
CA ASN A 111 9.77 -1.10 -2.71
C ASN A 111 10.46 -2.27 -3.41
N LYS A 112 9.71 -3.35 -3.69
CA LYS A 112 10.18 -4.56 -4.42
C LYS A 112 11.39 -5.26 -3.81
N LYS A 113 12.58 -4.65 -3.84
CA LYS A 113 13.87 -5.23 -3.40
C LYS A 113 14.74 -4.24 -2.64
N GLU A 114 14.37 -2.99 -2.58
CA GLU A 114 15.14 -1.90 -1.99
C GLU A 114 14.29 -0.97 -1.16
N THR A 115 14.93 -0.21 -0.29
CA THR A 115 14.28 0.88 0.44
C THR A 115 14.41 2.17 -0.36
N VAL A 116 13.31 2.94 -0.42
CA VAL A 116 13.21 4.21 -1.13
C VAL A 116 12.68 5.28 -0.20
N TYR A 117 12.98 6.55 -0.47
CA TYR A 117 12.25 7.66 0.10
C TYR A 117 10.91 7.82 -0.62
N LEU A 118 9.86 8.07 0.15
CA LEU A 118 8.56 8.46 -0.37
C LEU A 118 8.20 9.82 0.19
N ASP A 119 8.14 10.81 -0.69
CA ASP A 119 7.70 12.16 -0.36
C ASP A 119 6.18 12.23 -0.50
N ILE A 120 5.54 12.70 0.56
CA ILE A 120 4.10 12.90 0.64
C ILE A 120 3.86 14.39 0.72
N GLN A 121 3.11 14.95 -0.23
CA GLN A 121 2.86 16.39 -0.31
C GLN A 121 1.37 16.66 -0.50
N LYS A 122 0.84 17.60 0.27
CA LYS A 122 -0.52 18.11 0.08
C LYS A 122 -0.64 18.89 -1.24
N LYS A 123 -1.74 18.65 -1.94
CA LYS A 123 -2.14 19.36 -3.17
C LYS A 123 -3.48 20.08 -2.92
N PRO A 124 -3.91 20.97 -3.81
CA PRO A 124 -5.23 21.58 -3.71
C PRO A 124 -6.34 20.54 -3.56
N SER A 125 -7.30 20.83 -2.70
CA SER A 125 -8.46 19.95 -2.48
C SER A 125 -9.33 19.88 -3.74
N GLU A 126 -9.97 18.72 -3.96
CA GLU A 126 -10.86 18.48 -5.10
C GLU A 126 -12.25 18.04 -4.63
N VAL A 127 -13.29 18.42 -5.38
CA VAL A 127 -14.64 17.87 -5.15
C VAL A 127 -14.74 16.51 -5.82
N LEU A 128 -15.11 15.49 -5.05
CA LEU A 128 -15.32 14.12 -5.52
C LEU A 128 -16.71 13.64 -5.18
N HIS A 129 -17.32 12.90 -6.11
CA HIS A 129 -18.49 12.08 -5.81
C HIS A 129 -18.01 10.71 -5.28
N VAL A 130 -18.49 10.35 -4.08
CA VAL A 130 -18.15 9.08 -3.43
C VAL A 130 -19.40 8.22 -3.27
N ASN A 131 -19.22 6.90 -3.44
CA ASN A 131 -20.27 5.92 -3.22
C ASN A 131 -19.65 4.70 -2.52
N HIS A 132 -19.85 4.61 -1.21
CA HIS A 132 -19.30 3.51 -0.39
C HIS A 132 -20.15 3.25 0.85
N ILE A 133 -19.84 2.15 1.53
CA ILE A 133 -20.50 1.73 2.76
C ILE A 133 -19.55 1.99 3.94
N GLU A 134 -20.06 2.63 4.98
CA GLU A 134 -19.40 2.76 6.29
C GLU A 134 -20.11 1.89 7.33
N GLU A 135 -19.36 1.04 8.00
CA GLU A 135 -19.86 0.24 9.13
C GLU A 135 -19.24 0.79 10.43
N LYS A 136 -20.08 1.26 11.35
CA LYS A 136 -19.69 1.80 12.65
C LYS A 136 -20.44 1.04 13.76
N GLY A 137 -19.84 -0.01 14.29
CA GLY A 137 -20.55 -0.96 15.17
C GLY A 137 -21.70 -1.64 14.43
N GLU A 138 -22.93 -1.49 14.93
CA GLU A 138 -24.14 -2.06 14.30
C GLU A 138 -24.75 -1.17 13.20
N LYS A 139 -24.23 0.06 13.01
CA LYS A 139 -24.77 1.00 12.04
C LYS A 139 -24.08 0.82 10.68
N ILE A 140 -24.91 0.65 9.63
CA ILE A 140 -24.48 0.64 8.24
C ILE A 140 -24.97 1.93 7.59
N ILE A 141 -24.04 2.73 7.06
CA ILE A 141 -24.29 4.01 6.41
C ILE A 141 -23.87 3.89 4.95
N HIS A 142 -24.83 4.12 4.04
CA HIS A 142 -24.55 4.26 2.62
C HIS A 142 -24.23 5.73 2.32
N LYS A 143 -22.99 6.03 1.94
CA LYS A 143 -22.52 7.36 1.60
C LYS A 143 -22.49 7.48 0.08
N ASP A 144 -23.45 8.22 -0.47
CA ASP A 144 -23.57 8.52 -1.91
C ASP A 144 -23.76 10.03 -2.05
N THR A 145 -22.63 10.76 -2.14
CA THR A 145 -22.64 12.24 -2.07
C THR A 145 -21.36 12.83 -2.65
N SER A 146 -21.40 14.14 -2.90
CA SER A 146 -20.19 14.90 -3.22
C SER A 146 -19.52 15.37 -1.94
N ILE A 147 -18.21 15.19 -1.85
CA ILE A 147 -17.37 15.63 -0.73
C ILE A 147 -16.25 16.54 -1.21
N LEU A 148 -15.73 17.38 -0.34
CA LEU A 148 -14.45 18.04 -0.53
C LEU A 148 -13.34 17.13 -0.03
N ALA A 149 -12.56 16.56 -0.95
CA ALA A 149 -11.45 15.68 -0.63
C ALA A 149 -10.14 16.45 -0.56
N GLU A 150 -9.36 16.19 0.49
CA GLU A 150 -7.96 16.58 0.56
C GLU A 150 -7.13 15.64 -0.31
N VAL A 151 -6.15 16.19 -1.02
CA VAL A 151 -5.34 15.43 -1.99
C VAL A 151 -3.90 15.37 -1.52
N LEU A 152 -3.35 14.16 -1.43
CA LEU A 152 -1.93 13.91 -1.17
C LEU A 152 -1.28 13.29 -2.41
N SER A 153 -0.22 13.90 -2.95
CA SER A 153 0.63 13.29 -3.97
C SER A 153 1.76 12.49 -3.32
N LEU A 154 2.14 11.41 -3.97
CA LEU A 154 3.19 10.49 -3.54
C LEU A 154 4.26 10.44 -4.62
N GLU A 155 5.50 10.78 -4.27
CA GLU A 155 6.64 10.70 -5.17
C GLU A 155 7.75 9.88 -4.53
N ALA A 156 8.19 8.82 -5.20
CA ALA A 156 9.27 7.97 -4.70
C ALA A 156 10.62 8.39 -5.28
N ARG A 157 11.64 8.40 -4.42
CA ARG A 157 13.03 8.72 -4.82
C ARG A 157 14.00 7.63 -4.35
N SER A 158 14.97 7.33 -5.18
CA SER A 158 16.09 6.47 -4.80
C SER A 158 16.85 7.09 -3.63
N ILE A 159 17.11 6.28 -2.61
CA ILE A 159 17.94 6.71 -1.48
C ILE A 159 19.37 7.00 -1.93
N SER A 160 19.93 6.20 -2.86
CA SER A 160 21.32 6.32 -3.30
C SER A 160 21.60 7.52 -4.20
N SER A 161 20.70 7.81 -5.14
CA SER A 161 20.88 8.87 -6.13
C SER A 161 20.05 10.12 -5.88
N GLY A 162 19.00 10.05 -5.03
CA GLY A 162 18.03 11.12 -4.86
C GLY A 162 17.07 11.31 -6.03
N LEU A 163 17.26 10.56 -7.13
CA LEU A 163 16.42 10.69 -8.33
C LEU A 163 15.06 10.05 -8.14
N VAL A 164 14.05 10.65 -8.77
CA VAL A 164 12.69 10.09 -8.84
C VAL A 164 12.71 8.73 -9.50
N ILE A 165 11.95 7.79 -8.98
CA ILE A 165 11.78 6.45 -9.52
C ILE A 165 10.34 6.23 -9.97
N ASP A 166 10.16 5.84 -11.23
CA ASP A 166 8.84 5.65 -11.84
C ASP A 166 8.21 4.28 -11.51
N ASP A 167 8.99 3.36 -10.96
CA ASP A 167 8.56 1.98 -10.76
C ASP A 167 8.01 1.70 -9.35
N PHE A 168 7.86 2.72 -8.51
CA PHE A 168 7.16 2.60 -7.24
C PHE A 168 5.68 2.27 -7.47
N THR A 169 5.15 1.31 -6.69
CA THR A 169 3.75 0.89 -6.85
C THR A 169 3.00 0.88 -5.53
N LEU A 170 1.85 1.56 -5.51
CA LEU A 170 0.87 1.48 -4.43
C LEU A 170 -0.41 0.80 -4.95
N VAL A 171 -0.77 -0.35 -4.38
CA VAL A 171 -1.93 -1.18 -4.79
C VAL A 171 -1.91 -1.60 -6.28
N GLY A 172 -0.75 -1.51 -6.92
CA GLY A 172 -0.57 -1.84 -8.35
C GLY A 172 -0.61 -0.64 -9.27
N LEU A 173 -0.93 0.54 -8.77
CA LEU A 173 -0.80 1.81 -9.49
C LEU A 173 0.60 2.39 -9.31
N GLN A 174 1.07 3.16 -10.28
CA GLN A 174 2.38 3.83 -10.34
C GLN A 174 2.23 5.24 -10.93
N GLY A 175 3.35 5.93 -11.18
CA GLY A 175 3.37 7.24 -11.82
C GLY A 175 2.85 8.35 -10.90
N ASP A 176 1.95 9.20 -11.39
CA ASP A 176 1.35 10.30 -10.63
C ASP A 176 0.35 9.78 -9.58
N LEU A 177 0.90 9.21 -8.51
CA LEU A 177 0.11 8.63 -7.43
C LEU A 177 -0.51 9.71 -6.55
N ARG A 178 -1.84 9.66 -6.38
CA ARG A 178 -2.60 10.57 -5.52
C ARG A 178 -3.58 9.81 -4.65
N ILE A 179 -3.60 10.15 -3.36
CA ILE A 179 -4.59 9.66 -2.39
C ILE A 179 -5.56 10.79 -2.08
N TYR A 180 -6.84 10.51 -2.18
CA TYR A 180 -7.94 11.41 -1.88
C TYR A 180 -8.56 11.01 -0.55
N ILE A 181 -8.65 11.96 0.37
CA ILE A 181 -9.09 11.75 1.74
C ILE A 181 -10.33 12.59 1.97
N ASP A 182 -11.39 11.98 2.45
CA ASP A 182 -12.55 12.74 2.92
C ASP A 182 -12.13 13.63 4.10
N ARG A 183 -12.31 14.92 3.94
CA ARG A 183 -11.89 15.92 4.92
C ARG A 183 -12.55 15.74 6.28
N GLU A 184 -13.80 15.29 6.32
CA GLU A 184 -14.56 15.14 7.56
C GLU A 184 -14.21 13.85 8.29
N SER A 185 -14.21 12.71 7.60
CA SER A 185 -13.97 11.41 8.21
C SER A 185 -12.49 11.01 8.28
N GLN A 186 -11.60 11.74 7.61
CA GLN A 186 -10.18 11.40 7.43
C GLN A 186 -9.97 10.04 6.75
N THR A 187 -10.99 9.55 6.04
CA THR A 187 -10.97 8.25 5.38
C THR A 187 -10.43 8.40 3.95
N PRO A 188 -9.43 7.60 3.54
CA PRO A 188 -9.02 7.52 2.15
C PRO A 188 -10.14 6.93 1.29
N VAL A 189 -10.68 7.73 0.37
CA VAL A 189 -11.85 7.37 -0.45
C VAL A 189 -11.50 7.00 -1.88
N GLN A 190 -10.37 7.50 -2.38
CA GLN A 190 -9.91 7.20 -3.74
C GLN A 190 -8.38 7.19 -3.80
N LEU A 191 -7.85 6.30 -4.63
CA LEU A 191 -6.44 6.28 -5.06
C LEU A 191 -6.41 6.44 -6.58
N ARG A 192 -5.60 7.37 -7.10
CA ARG A 192 -5.34 7.55 -8.55
C ARG A 192 -3.89 7.27 -8.86
N GLY A 193 -3.63 6.83 -10.06
CA GLY A 193 -2.31 6.60 -10.62
C GLY A 193 -2.40 5.80 -11.90
N ASP A 194 -1.28 5.57 -12.54
CA ASP A 194 -1.22 4.82 -13.79
C ASP A 194 -1.18 3.31 -13.55
N TYR A 195 -1.87 2.56 -14.39
CA TYR A 195 -1.78 1.11 -14.40
C TYR A 195 -1.16 0.63 -15.72
N LYS A 196 0.15 0.35 -15.68
CA LYS A 196 0.93 -0.11 -16.84
C LYS A 196 0.68 0.76 -18.07
N SER A 197 0.26 0.13 -19.19
CA SER A 197 -0.05 0.79 -20.46
C SER A 197 -1.51 1.28 -20.59
N PHE A 198 -2.32 1.12 -19.55
CA PHE A 198 -3.74 1.53 -19.59
C PHE A 198 -3.97 2.99 -19.21
N GLY A 199 -2.91 3.70 -18.74
CA GLY A 199 -3.01 5.09 -18.29
C GLY A 199 -3.63 5.23 -16.89
N GLU A 200 -4.16 6.41 -16.59
CA GLU A 200 -4.72 6.73 -15.28
C GLU A 200 -5.91 5.83 -14.92
N ILE A 201 -5.84 5.25 -13.74
CA ILE A 201 -6.92 4.45 -13.13
C ILE A 201 -7.27 5.04 -11.76
N LYS A 202 -8.57 4.97 -11.44
CA LYS A 202 -9.14 5.39 -10.17
C LYS A 202 -9.63 4.15 -9.41
N LEU A 203 -9.08 3.93 -8.23
CA LEU A 203 -9.55 2.92 -7.29
C LEU A 203 -10.39 3.60 -6.22
N ASN A 204 -11.68 3.31 -6.16
CA ASN A 204 -12.60 3.89 -5.20
C ASN A 204 -12.79 2.98 -3.99
N LEU A 205 -12.92 3.57 -2.82
CA LEU A 205 -13.37 2.88 -1.62
C LEU A 205 -14.75 2.28 -1.87
N ARG A 206 -14.95 1.01 -1.49
CA ARG A 206 -16.27 0.36 -1.53
C ARG A 206 -16.89 0.19 -0.16
N GLN A 207 -16.05 -0.08 0.82
CA GLN A 207 -16.50 -0.32 2.18
C GLN A 207 -15.38 -0.03 3.17
N VAL A 208 -15.72 0.55 4.29
CA VAL A 208 -14.84 0.72 5.45
C VAL A 208 -15.57 0.28 6.71
N VAL A 209 -14.85 -0.45 7.57
CA VAL A 209 -15.36 -0.93 8.86
C VAL A 209 -14.54 -0.28 9.96
N TYR A 210 -15.20 0.48 10.82
CA TYR A 210 -14.59 1.08 12.01
C TYR A 210 -14.80 0.15 13.20
N LYS A 211 -13.73 -0.25 13.85
CA LYS A 211 -13.74 -1.12 15.04
C LYS A 211 -13.53 -0.32 16.30
#